data_bf7c1441fa59bbd574920496929fde04
#
_entry.id   bf7c1441fa59bbd574920496929fde04
#
_cell.length_a   1.000
_cell.length_b   1.000
_cell.length_c   1.000
_cell.angle_alpha   90.00
_cell.angle_beta   90.00
_cell.angle_gamma   90.00
#
_symmetry.space_group_name_H-M   'P 1'
#
loop_
_entity.id
_entity.type
_entity.pdbx_description
1 polymer ?
#
loop_
_entity_poly.entity_id
_entity_poly.type
_entity_poly.pdbx_seq_one_letter_code
_entity_poly.pdbx_strand_id
1 'polypeptide(L)'
;MKIRQVLSALEQFAPLPLQESWDNAGLQLGLTEADVSGALLCLDVNEHIVDEAISKGCNLIVSHHPLLFRGLKQITDADYVQRCVIKALKNDIVIASMHTNMDNAQGGVNWKIAERLGLQDCQFFAQKQVDGVEAGSGVVGLLPQPIAADDFILMVKRQFGVECALCNELWRRPIRKVALCGGAGDFLLPDAISLSADAFITGEMHYHQYFGYEQRLQICVIGHYQSEQFTSEIFRDIINKECPGVRTEIAETCTNPILYI
;
A
#
# COMPACT_ATOMS: atom_id res chain seq x y z
N MET A 1 -0.29 -3.33 -26.90
CA MET A 1 -1.21 -3.84 -25.86
C MET A 1 -2.12 -2.70 -25.42
N LYS A 2 -3.38 -2.96 -25.22
CA LYS A 2 -4.34 -1.92 -24.72
C LYS A 2 -4.21 -1.71 -23.22
N ILE A 3 -4.44 -0.48 -22.78
CA ILE A 3 -4.41 -0.13 -21.33
C ILE A 3 -5.36 -1.03 -20.53
N ARG A 4 -6.59 -1.29 -21.02
CA ARG A 4 -7.54 -2.20 -20.36
C ARG A 4 -6.98 -3.61 -20.08
N GLN A 5 -6.04 -4.09 -20.90
CA GLN A 5 -5.43 -5.40 -20.70
C GLN A 5 -4.43 -5.37 -19.51
N VAL A 6 -3.71 -4.24 -19.34
CA VAL A 6 -2.84 -4.05 -18.18
C VAL A 6 -3.68 -3.94 -16.89
N LEU A 7 -4.77 -3.18 -16.94
CA LEU A 7 -5.70 -3.08 -15.78
C LEU A 7 -6.30 -4.45 -15.44
N SER A 8 -6.72 -5.21 -16.44
CA SER A 8 -7.25 -6.56 -16.24
C SER A 8 -6.24 -7.51 -15.58
N ALA A 9 -4.94 -7.39 -15.91
CA ALA A 9 -3.89 -8.19 -15.26
C ALA A 9 -3.73 -7.83 -13.78
N LEU A 10 -3.77 -6.54 -13.44
CA LEU A 10 -3.73 -6.07 -12.05
C LEU A 10 -4.98 -6.52 -11.28
N GLU A 11 -6.17 -6.42 -11.88
CA GLU A 11 -7.44 -6.86 -11.29
C GLU A 11 -7.56 -8.38 -11.16
N GLN A 12 -6.90 -9.16 -12.00
CA GLN A 12 -6.81 -10.62 -11.82
C GLN A 12 -5.96 -10.99 -10.61
N PHE A 13 -4.90 -10.23 -10.32
CA PHE A 13 -4.09 -10.43 -9.13
C PHE A 13 -4.80 -9.98 -7.87
N ALA A 14 -5.40 -8.79 -7.89
CA ALA A 14 -6.14 -8.20 -6.78
C ALA A 14 -7.54 -7.74 -7.25
N PRO A 15 -8.52 -8.65 -7.27
CA PRO A 15 -9.88 -8.36 -7.75
C PRO A 15 -10.52 -7.17 -7.03
N LEU A 16 -11.18 -6.29 -7.78
CA LEU A 16 -11.84 -5.10 -7.23
C LEU A 16 -12.84 -5.40 -6.09
N PRO A 17 -13.60 -6.53 -6.10
CA PRO A 17 -14.46 -6.87 -4.97
C PRO A 17 -13.73 -7.06 -3.62
N LEU A 18 -12.39 -7.21 -3.61
CA LEU A 18 -11.61 -7.27 -2.38
C LEU A 18 -11.48 -5.91 -1.68
N GLN A 19 -11.81 -4.80 -2.35
CA GLN A 19 -11.72 -3.46 -1.76
C GLN A 19 -12.71 -3.27 -0.62
N GLU A 20 -12.38 -2.34 0.28
CA GLU A 20 -13.30 -1.91 1.34
C GLU A 20 -14.51 -1.16 0.75
N SER A 21 -15.66 -1.25 1.42
CA SER A 21 -16.92 -0.70 0.90
C SER A 21 -16.93 0.83 0.73
N TRP A 22 -16.01 1.52 1.36
CA TRP A 22 -15.82 2.97 1.28
C TRP A 22 -14.78 3.40 0.25
N ASP A 23 -14.06 2.43 -0.34
CA ASP A 23 -12.95 2.66 -1.26
C ASP A 23 -13.41 2.95 -2.69
N ASN A 24 -12.50 3.45 -3.51
CA ASN A 24 -12.68 3.71 -4.93
C ASN A 24 -11.48 3.22 -5.76
N ALA A 25 -11.11 1.94 -5.60
CA ALA A 25 -10.08 1.31 -6.42
C ALA A 25 -10.54 1.10 -7.87
N GLY A 26 -9.59 0.87 -8.77
CA GLY A 26 -9.81 0.63 -10.19
C GLY A 26 -9.55 1.86 -11.05
N LEU A 27 -10.16 1.89 -12.23
CA LEU A 27 -10.00 2.99 -13.18
C LEU A 27 -10.53 4.31 -12.60
N GLN A 28 -9.66 5.31 -12.53
CA GLN A 28 -10.02 6.63 -12.01
C GLN A 28 -10.44 7.58 -13.13
N LEU A 29 -9.69 7.63 -14.21
CA LEU A 29 -9.98 8.49 -15.37
C LEU A 29 -9.25 8.01 -16.62
N GLY A 30 -9.73 8.43 -17.80
CA GLY A 30 -9.09 8.24 -19.10
C GLY A 30 -9.71 7.13 -19.95
N LEU A 31 -9.13 6.93 -21.13
CA LEU A 31 -9.64 6.05 -22.19
C LEU A 31 -8.79 4.77 -22.28
N THR A 32 -9.34 3.64 -21.91
CA THR A 32 -8.63 2.36 -21.78
C THR A 32 -8.38 1.62 -23.08
N GLU A 33 -9.00 2.06 -24.20
CA GLU A 33 -8.78 1.47 -25.52
C GLU A 33 -7.51 1.98 -26.24
N ALA A 34 -6.83 2.96 -25.66
CA ALA A 34 -5.53 3.41 -26.14
C ALA A 34 -4.47 2.30 -25.98
N ASP A 35 -3.48 2.29 -26.88
CA ASP A 35 -2.30 1.44 -26.71
C ASP A 35 -1.41 2.02 -25.60
N VAL A 36 -0.91 1.15 -24.71
CA VAL A 36 -0.01 1.59 -23.65
C VAL A 36 1.36 1.94 -24.24
N SER A 37 1.84 3.17 -23.98
CA SER A 37 3.19 3.62 -24.36
C SER A 37 4.20 3.39 -23.23
N GLY A 38 3.74 3.36 -21.99
CA GLY A 38 4.46 3.08 -20.76
C GLY A 38 3.55 3.27 -19.57
N ALA A 39 3.85 2.59 -18.48
CA ALA A 39 3.17 2.71 -17.18
C ALA A 39 4.11 3.32 -16.15
N LEU A 40 3.72 4.45 -15.55
CA LEU A 40 4.37 5.03 -14.38
C LEU A 40 3.68 4.49 -13.12
N LEU A 41 4.45 3.93 -12.19
CA LEU A 41 3.98 3.26 -10.99
C LEU A 41 4.34 4.09 -9.76
N CYS A 42 3.36 4.43 -8.92
CA CYS A 42 3.57 5.33 -7.78
C CYS A 42 2.70 4.94 -6.59
N LEU A 43 2.94 5.56 -5.44
CA LEU A 43 2.07 5.41 -4.27
C LEU A 43 0.88 6.37 -4.39
N ASP A 44 1.13 7.66 -4.56
CA ASP A 44 0.13 8.70 -4.68
C ASP A 44 0.21 9.40 -6.04
N VAL A 45 -0.89 10.04 -6.46
CA VAL A 45 -0.91 10.90 -7.64
C VAL A 45 -1.02 12.37 -7.21
N ASN A 46 -0.02 13.15 -7.59
CA ASN A 46 -0.03 14.60 -7.52
C ASN A 46 0.40 15.20 -8.86
N GLU A 47 0.43 16.54 -8.97
CA GLU A 47 0.76 17.22 -10.24
C GLU A 47 2.17 16.87 -10.73
N HIS A 48 3.14 16.61 -9.81
CA HIS A 48 4.52 16.25 -10.18
C HIS A 48 4.60 14.82 -10.76
N ILE A 49 3.79 13.90 -10.26
CA ILE A 49 3.68 12.54 -10.82
C ILE A 49 3.10 12.58 -12.24
N VAL A 50 2.09 13.43 -12.48
CA VAL A 50 1.56 13.61 -13.84
C VAL A 50 2.62 14.23 -14.76
N ASP A 51 3.40 15.22 -14.29
CA ASP A 51 4.52 15.79 -15.04
C ASP A 51 5.60 14.75 -15.34
N GLU A 52 5.92 13.90 -14.38
CA GLU A 52 6.88 12.80 -14.57
C GLU A 52 6.38 11.80 -15.62
N ALA A 53 5.09 11.43 -15.59
CA ALA A 53 4.51 10.56 -16.62
C ALA A 53 4.61 11.17 -18.02
N ILE A 54 4.31 12.47 -18.16
CA ILE A 54 4.46 13.22 -19.43
C ILE A 54 5.91 13.17 -19.88
N SER A 55 6.86 13.51 -19.02
CA SER A 55 8.28 13.59 -19.35
C SER A 55 8.87 12.25 -19.76
N LYS A 56 8.41 11.15 -19.14
CA LYS A 56 8.81 9.78 -19.44
C LYS A 56 8.01 9.16 -20.60
N GLY A 57 7.03 9.88 -21.17
CA GLY A 57 6.17 9.37 -22.25
C GLY A 57 5.31 8.17 -21.81
N CYS A 58 4.85 8.15 -20.56
CA CYS A 58 3.92 7.16 -20.04
C CYS A 58 2.49 7.69 -20.15
N ASN A 59 1.61 6.91 -20.76
CA ASN A 59 0.18 7.26 -20.85
C ASN A 59 -0.71 6.48 -19.89
N LEU A 60 -0.11 5.70 -18.99
CA LEU A 60 -0.78 5.03 -17.88
C LEU A 60 -0.05 5.37 -16.57
N ILE A 61 -0.79 5.82 -15.58
CA ILE A 61 -0.34 5.90 -14.18
C ILE A 61 -1.10 4.83 -13.39
N VAL A 62 -0.36 3.99 -12.67
CA VAL A 62 -0.93 3.04 -11.70
C VAL A 62 -0.47 3.48 -10.33
N SER A 63 -1.42 3.90 -9.49
CA SER A 63 -1.16 4.31 -8.12
C SER A 63 -1.71 3.32 -7.12
N HIS A 64 -1.20 3.37 -5.90
CA HIS A 64 -1.84 2.69 -4.77
C HIS A 64 -3.07 3.49 -4.33
N HIS A 65 -2.89 4.72 -3.90
CA HIS A 65 -3.99 5.56 -3.44
C HIS A 65 -4.82 6.12 -4.60
N PRO A 66 -6.17 6.09 -4.49
CA PRO A 66 -7.05 6.66 -5.49
C PRO A 66 -6.90 8.19 -5.56
N LEU A 67 -6.67 8.73 -6.76
CA LEU A 67 -6.73 10.19 -6.97
C LEU A 67 -8.15 10.71 -6.68
N LEU A 68 -9.17 9.97 -7.13
CA LEU A 68 -10.58 10.30 -6.94
C LEU A 68 -11.17 9.54 -5.75
N PHE A 69 -10.59 9.70 -4.57
CA PHE A 69 -11.09 9.06 -3.35
C PHE A 69 -12.53 9.48 -3.02
N ARG A 70 -12.89 10.70 -3.40
CA ARG A 70 -14.27 11.24 -3.32
C ARG A 70 -14.72 11.71 -4.69
N GLY A 71 -16.01 11.49 -5.01
CA GLY A 71 -16.59 11.97 -6.26
C GLY A 71 -16.49 13.48 -6.44
N LEU A 72 -16.07 13.93 -7.62
CA LEU A 72 -16.00 15.33 -7.96
C LEU A 72 -17.35 15.84 -8.44
N LYS A 73 -17.81 16.97 -7.94
CA LYS A 73 -19.02 17.67 -8.43
C LYS A 73 -18.72 18.62 -9.57
N GLN A 74 -17.47 19.04 -9.71
CA GLN A 74 -16.99 19.95 -10.75
C GLN A 74 -15.50 19.67 -10.99
N ILE A 75 -15.00 20.05 -12.16
CA ILE A 75 -13.59 19.91 -12.53
C ILE A 75 -13.11 21.31 -12.89
N THR A 76 -12.32 21.92 -12.00
CA THR A 76 -11.73 23.25 -12.12
C THR A 76 -10.28 23.21 -11.63
N ASP A 77 -9.67 24.35 -11.36
CA ASP A 77 -8.33 24.47 -10.79
C ASP A 77 -8.32 24.66 -9.25
N ALA A 78 -9.48 24.45 -8.59
CA ALA A 78 -9.68 24.77 -7.19
C ALA A 78 -8.80 24.00 -6.21
N ASP A 79 -8.49 22.72 -6.50
CA ASP A 79 -7.62 21.88 -5.67
C ASP A 79 -6.67 21.04 -6.53
N TYR A 80 -5.72 20.36 -5.88
CA TYR A 80 -4.71 19.56 -6.57
C TYR A 80 -5.30 18.37 -7.32
N VAL A 81 -6.38 17.76 -6.81
CA VAL A 81 -7.04 16.60 -7.44
C VAL A 81 -7.61 17.02 -8.79
N GLN A 82 -8.37 18.12 -8.82
CA GLN A 82 -8.96 18.66 -10.04
C GLN A 82 -7.90 19.09 -11.05
N ARG A 83 -6.79 19.70 -10.59
CA ARG A 83 -5.66 20.07 -11.47
C ARG A 83 -4.97 18.83 -12.05
N CYS A 84 -4.79 17.75 -11.27
CA CYS A 84 -4.28 16.47 -11.77
C CYS A 84 -5.20 15.87 -12.83
N VAL A 85 -6.53 15.87 -12.60
CA VAL A 85 -7.53 15.39 -13.57
C VAL A 85 -7.43 16.16 -14.87
N ILE A 86 -7.42 17.50 -14.81
CA ILE A 86 -7.32 18.35 -16.01
C ILE A 86 -6.01 18.07 -16.75
N LYS A 87 -4.89 18.00 -16.04
CA LYS A 87 -3.56 17.78 -16.64
C LYS A 87 -3.48 16.42 -17.29
N ALA A 88 -3.94 15.35 -16.63
CA ALA A 88 -3.93 14.00 -17.16
C ALA A 88 -4.80 13.88 -18.42
N LEU A 89 -6.04 14.39 -18.38
CA LEU A 89 -6.95 14.37 -19.54
C LEU A 89 -6.40 15.15 -20.74
N LYS A 90 -5.77 16.32 -20.52
CA LYS A 90 -5.16 17.09 -21.60
C LYS A 90 -3.95 16.40 -22.27
N ASN A 91 -3.35 15.42 -21.62
CA ASN A 91 -2.19 14.69 -22.09
C ASN A 91 -2.49 13.22 -22.41
N ASP A 92 -3.78 12.85 -22.52
CA ASP A 92 -4.24 11.50 -22.81
C ASP A 92 -3.70 10.43 -21.84
N ILE A 93 -3.49 10.81 -20.58
CA ILE A 93 -3.01 9.92 -19.51
C ILE A 93 -4.20 9.28 -18.81
N VAL A 94 -4.15 7.96 -18.70
CA VAL A 94 -5.08 7.14 -17.92
C VAL A 94 -4.53 6.97 -16.51
N ILE A 95 -5.37 7.12 -15.50
CA ILE A 95 -5.01 6.87 -14.09
C ILE A 95 -5.89 5.75 -13.54
N ALA A 96 -5.26 4.76 -12.93
CA ALA A 96 -5.94 3.68 -12.22
C ALA A 96 -5.26 3.45 -10.86
N SER A 97 -6.03 2.99 -9.88
CA SER A 97 -5.54 2.77 -8.52
C SER A 97 -5.86 1.36 -8.05
N MET A 98 -4.88 0.72 -7.40
CA MET A 98 -5.02 -0.58 -6.76
C MET A 98 -4.76 -0.36 -5.26
N HIS A 99 -5.82 -0.10 -4.51
CA HIS A 99 -5.79 0.36 -3.12
C HIS A 99 -6.10 -0.78 -2.14
N THR A 100 -7.20 -0.72 -1.40
CA THR A 100 -7.50 -1.74 -0.40
C THR A 100 -7.74 -3.12 -0.99
N ASN A 101 -8.08 -3.24 -2.27
CA ASN A 101 -8.09 -4.53 -2.95
C ASN A 101 -6.69 -5.15 -3.03
N MET A 102 -5.63 -4.34 -3.22
CA MET A 102 -4.25 -4.79 -3.21
C MET A 102 -3.74 -5.08 -1.78
N ASP A 103 -4.21 -4.35 -0.77
CA ASP A 103 -3.91 -4.64 0.64
C ASP A 103 -4.46 -5.99 1.07
N ASN A 104 -5.69 -6.28 0.65
CA ASN A 104 -6.44 -7.47 1.02
C ASN A 104 -6.06 -8.72 0.19
N ALA A 105 -5.31 -8.57 -0.91
CA ALA A 105 -4.94 -9.67 -1.80
C ALA A 105 -3.76 -10.50 -1.28
N GLN A 106 -3.78 -11.80 -1.58
CA GLN A 106 -2.63 -12.67 -1.41
C GLN A 106 -1.44 -12.17 -2.24
N GLY A 107 -0.28 -11.97 -1.60
CA GLY A 107 0.90 -11.40 -2.27
C GLY A 107 0.86 -9.89 -2.47
N GLY A 108 -0.15 -9.20 -1.95
CA GLY A 108 -0.28 -7.75 -2.01
C GLY A 108 0.54 -7.01 -0.95
N VAL A 109 0.11 -5.80 -0.58
CA VAL A 109 0.91 -4.85 0.24
C VAL A 109 1.33 -5.46 1.57
N ASN A 110 0.39 -6.05 2.32
CA ASN A 110 0.70 -6.64 3.63
C ASN A 110 1.67 -7.83 3.52
N TRP A 111 1.58 -8.60 2.43
CA TRP A 111 2.52 -9.67 2.15
C TRP A 111 3.92 -9.14 1.81
N LYS A 112 4.00 -8.01 1.10
CA LYS A 112 5.27 -7.34 0.79
C LYS A 112 5.95 -6.82 2.06
N ILE A 113 5.19 -6.29 3.01
CA ILE A 113 5.69 -5.90 4.33
C ILE A 113 6.25 -7.13 5.07
N ALA A 114 5.50 -8.24 5.09
CA ALA A 114 5.94 -9.49 5.73
C ALA A 114 7.22 -10.05 5.09
N GLU A 115 7.32 -10.04 3.77
CA GLU A 115 8.51 -10.43 3.00
C GLU A 115 9.74 -9.60 3.41
N ARG A 116 9.60 -8.28 3.48
CA ARG A 116 10.70 -7.37 3.88
C ARG A 116 11.18 -7.60 5.29
N LEU A 117 10.30 -8.01 6.19
CA LEU A 117 10.64 -8.38 7.56
C LEU A 117 11.24 -9.79 7.67
N GLY A 118 11.22 -10.58 6.59
CA GLY A 118 11.67 -11.96 6.58
C GLY A 118 10.77 -12.88 7.42
N LEU A 119 9.48 -12.56 7.53
CA LEU A 119 8.52 -13.38 8.27
C LEU A 119 8.28 -14.72 7.56
N GLN A 120 8.14 -15.77 8.34
CA GLN A 120 7.83 -17.13 7.91
C GLN A 120 6.42 -17.52 8.35
N ASP A 121 5.86 -18.56 7.72
CA ASP A 121 4.55 -19.11 8.05
C ASP A 121 3.44 -18.04 8.05
N CYS A 122 3.52 -17.14 7.06
CA CYS A 122 2.60 -16.02 6.95
C CYS A 122 1.19 -16.48 6.58
N GLN A 123 0.20 -15.85 7.22
CA GLN A 123 -1.21 -16.06 6.93
C GLN A 123 -2.00 -14.77 7.12
N PHE A 124 -3.15 -14.67 6.47
CA PHE A 124 -4.08 -13.58 6.75
C PHE A 124 -4.65 -13.67 8.17
N PHE A 125 -4.93 -12.52 8.75
CA PHE A 125 -5.87 -12.38 9.86
C PHE A 125 -6.90 -11.28 9.55
N ALA A 126 -7.98 -11.18 10.32
CA ALA A 126 -9.19 -10.48 9.91
C ALA A 126 -9.64 -10.94 8.51
N GLN A 127 -9.73 -12.26 8.38
CA GLN A 127 -9.99 -12.93 7.10
C GLN A 127 -11.35 -12.55 6.52
N LYS A 128 -11.38 -12.44 5.20
CA LYS A 128 -12.56 -12.20 4.38
C LYS A 128 -12.61 -13.27 3.29
N GLN A 129 -13.82 -13.68 2.92
CA GLN A 129 -14.05 -14.44 1.68
C GLN A 129 -14.91 -13.60 0.76
N VAL A 130 -14.38 -13.30 -0.42
CA VAL A 130 -15.09 -12.53 -1.43
C VAL A 130 -15.06 -13.34 -2.73
N ASP A 131 -16.20 -13.75 -3.23
CA ASP A 131 -16.35 -14.54 -4.46
C ASP A 131 -15.47 -15.79 -4.51
N GLY A 132 -15.26 -16.44 -3.35
CA GLY A 132 -14.42 -17.65 -3.23
C GLY A 132 -12.92 -17.38 -3.16
N VAL A 133 -12.51 -16.12 -3.18
CA VAL A 133 -11.09 -15.71 -2.99
C VAL A 133 -10.83 -15.48 -1.51
N GLU A 134 -9.78 -16.10 -0.99
CA GLU A 134 -9.28 -15.82 0.37
C GLU A 134 -8.56 -14.48 0.41
N ALA A 135 -8.92 -13.64 1.36
CA ALA A 135 -8.38 -12.31 1.56
C ALA A 135 -8.30 -11.96 3.05
N GLY A 136 -7.63 -10.88 3.40
CA GLY A 136 -7.59 -10.42 4.80
C GLY A 136 -6.92 -9.06 4.91
N SER A 137 -7.40 -8.25 5.86
CA SER A 137 -6.90 -6.89 6.05
C SER A 137 -5.53 -6.81 6.71
N GLY A 138 -5.03 -7.90 7.28
CA GLY A 138 -3.71 -7.96 7.88
C GLY A 138 -3.02 -9.30 7.64
N VAL A 139 -1.71 -9.33 7.83
CA VAL A 139 -0.88 -10.53 7.77
C VAL A 139 -0.20 -10.77 9.12
N VAL A 140 -0.14 -12.02 9.54
CA VAL A 140 0.61 -12.47 10.72
C VAL A 140 1.62 -13.52 10.31
N GLY A 141 2.83 -13.45 10.86
CA GLY A 141 3.89 -14.41 10.58
C GLY A 141 4.89 -14.51 11.74
N LEU A 142 5.89 -15.34 11.59
CA LEU A 142 6.91 -15.62 12.60
C LEU A 142 8.27 -15.08 12.15
N LEU A 143 8.98 -14.39 13.03
CA LEU A 143 10.40 -14.16 12.84
C LEU A 143 11.15 -15.50 12.87
N PRO A 144 12.25 -15.65 12.09
CA PRO A 144 13.05 -16.87 12.08
C PRO A 144 13.53 -17.26 13.49
N GLN A 145 13.86 -16.24 14.30
CA GLN A 145 14.26 -16.39 15.71
C GLN A 145 13.64 -15.28 16.55
N PRO A 146 13.33 -15.54 17.83
CA PRO A 146 12.90 -14.50 18.76
C PRO A 146 14.01 -13.48 18.97
N ILE A 147 13.66 -12.17 18.95
CA ILE A 147 14.61 -11.06 19.19
C ILE A 147 14.06 -10.11 20.25
N ALA A 148 14.91 -9.32 20.89
CA ALA A 148 14.50 -8.31 21.85
C ALA A 148 13.71 -7.19 21.16
N ALA A 149 12.83 -6.49 21.90
CA ALA A 149 11.94 -5.47 21.33
C ALA A 149 12.68 -4.29 20.70
N ASP A 150 13.79 -3.84 21.30
CA ASP A 150 14.64 -2.80 20.76
C ASP A 150 15.34 -3.23 19.45
N ASP A 151 15.87 -4.45 19.39
CA ASP A 151 16.43 -5.03 18.16
C ASP A 151 15.34 -5.18 17.06
N PHE A 152 14.12 -5.57 17.43
CA PHE A 152 13.00 -5.63 16.52
C PHE A 152 12.68 -4.27 15.91
N ILE A 153 12.55 -3.21 16.73
CA ILE A 153 12.29 -1.86 16.27
C ILE A 153 13.42 -1.36 15.37
N LEU A 154 14.67 -1.62 15.73
CA LEU A 154 15.82 -1.27 14.89
C LEU A 154 15.82 -2.02 13.55
N MET A 155 15.45 -3.30 13.56
CA MET A 155 15.27 -4.08 12.33
C MET A 155 14.18 -3.47 11.43
N VAL A 156 13.00 -3.18 11.99
CA VAL A 156 11.89 -2.54 11.25
C VAL A 156 12.35 -1.20 10.66
N LYS A 157 12.99 -0.34 11.45
CA LYS A 157 13.51 0.95 10.97
C LYS A 157 14.45 0.79 9.78
N ARG A 158 15.36 -0.18 9.81
CA ARG A 158 16.30 -0.45 8.70
C ARG A 158 15.60 -0.95 7.45
N GLN A 159 14.64 -1.88 7.60
CA GLN A 159 13.94 -2.49 6.46
C GLN A 159 13.06 -1.48 5.70
N PHE A 160 12.52 -0.49 6.40
CA PHE A 160 11.62 0.51 5.84
C PHE A 160 12.26 1.90 5.64
N GLY A 161 13.54 2.06 5.97
CA GLY A 161 14.24 3.35 5.84
C GLY A 161 13.67 4.43 6.74
N VAL A 162 13.24 4.08 7.96
CA VAL A 162 12.56 4.99 8.89
C VAL A 162 13.53 5.52 9.93
N GLU A 163 13.62 6.84 10.08
CA GLU A 163 14.46 7.46 11.11
C GLU A 163 13.79 7.44 12.50
N CYS A 164 12.46 7.54 12.55
CA CYS A 164 11.68 7.54 13.78
C CYS A 164 10.49 6.59 13.68
N ALA A 165 10.32 5.69 14.64
CA ALA A 165 9.13 4.87 14.82
C ALA A 165 8.42 5.27 16.12
N LEU A 166 7.09 5.35 16.10
CA LEU A 166 6.29 5.58 17.30
C LEU A 166 5.96 4.23 17.95
N CYS A 167 6.30 4.08 19.22
CA CYS A 167 6.12 2.83 19.93
C CYS A 167 5.48 3.08 21.30
N ASN A 168 4.81 2.06 21.85
CA ASN A 168 4.45 2.02 23.27
C ASN A 168 5.66 1.59 24.13
N GLU A 169 5.46 1.37 25.43
CA GLU A 169 6.48 0.84 26.34
C GLU A 169 7.10 -0.44 25.76
N LEU A 170 8.43 -0.53 25.78
CA LEU A 170 9.15 -1.67 25.22
C LEU A 170 8.70 -2.99 25.88
N TRP A 171 8.40 -3.96 25.05
CA TRP A 171 8.06 -5.31 25.43
C TRP A 171 9.24 -5.99 26.13
N ARG A 172 9.00 -6.60 27.30
CA ARG A 172 10.07 -7.21 28.12
C ARG A 172 10.35 -8.67 27.77
N ARG A 173 9.66 -9.20 26.76
CA ARG A 173 9.85 -10.58 26.28
C ARG A 173 10.37 -10.54 24.84
N PRO A 174 11.04 -11.60 24.38
CA PRO A 174 11.41 -11.70 22.98
C PRO A 174 10.18 -11.66 22.04
N ILE A 175 10.30 -10.96 20.93
CA ILE A 175 9.30 -10.88 19.87
C ILE A 175 9.60 -11.98 18.86
N ARG A 176 8.59 -12.76 18.53
CA ARG A 176 8.63 -13.77 17.48
C ARG A 176 7.42 -13.72 16.55
N LYS A 177 6.21 -13.61 17.09
CA LYS A 177 4.97 -13.54 16.31
C LYS A 177 4.60 -12.10 16.05
N VAL A 178 4.61 -11.72 14.76
CA VAL A 178 4.40 -10.36 14.30
C VAL A 178 3.13 -10.30 13.46
N ALA A 179 2.17 -9.47 13.88
CA ALA A 179 1.02 -9.07 13.08
C ALA A 179 1.30 -7.71 12.44
N LEU A 180 0.77 -7.46 11.25
CA LEU A 180 1.01 -6.22 10.52
C LEU A 180 -0.17 -5.83 9.62
N CYS A 181 -0.29 -4.53 9.40
CA CYS A 181 -1.16 -3.93 8.41
C CYS A 181 -0.54 -2.60 7.95
N GLY A 182 -0.28 -2.44 6.66
CA GLY A 182 0.16 -1.16 6.08
C GLY A 182 -0.87 -0.07 6.24
N GLY A 183 -0.48 1.18 5.98
CA GLY A 183 -1.37 2.33 6.09
C GLY A 183 -1.98 2.51 7.48
N ALA A 184 -3.27 2.80 7.54
CA ALA A 184 -4.04 3.01 8.78
C ALA A 184 -4.64 1.69 9.30
N GLY A 185 -3.81 0.82 9.88
CA GLY A 185 -4.20 -0.52 10.33
C GLY A 185 -4.59 -0.64 11.80
N ASP A 186 -4.71 0.46 12.52
CA ASP A 186 -4.97 0.52 13.96
C ASP A 186 -6.26 -0.19 14.41
N PHE A 187 -7.24 -0.33 13.53
CA PHE A 187 -8.49 -1.07 13.77
C PHE A 187 -8.26 -2.57 14.00
N LEU A 188 -7.09 -3.11 13.62
CA LEU A 188 -6.72 -4.52 13.78
C LEU A 188 -6.00 -4.85 15.11
N LEU A 189 -5.77 -3.86 15.96
CA LEU A 189 -5.14 -4.10 17.27
C LEU A 189 -5.85 -5.18 18.13
N PRO A 190 -7.20 -5.21 18.22
CA PRO A 190 -7.90 -6.26 18.97
C PRO A 190 -7.66 -7.66 18.39
N ASP A 191 -7.60 -7.77 17.05
CA ASP A 191 -7.35 -9.04 16.36
C ASP A 191 -5.92 -9.51 16.60
N ALA A 192 -4.92 -8.61 16.55
CA ALA A 192 -3.53 -8.93 16.85
C ALA A 192 -3.37 -9.49 18.27
N ILE A 193 -4.06 -8.91 19.25
CA ILE A 193 -4.11 -9.43 20.64
C ILE A 193 -4.76 -10.81 20.70
N SER A 194 -5.88 -11.00 19.99
CA SER A 194 -6.62 -12.27 19.99
C SER A 194 -5.78 -13.40 19.38
N LEU A 195 -4.91 -13.08 18.44
CA LEU A 195 -3.92 -14.00 17.86
C LEU A 195 -2.72 -14.26 18.75
N SER A 196 -2.63 -13.58 19.90
CA SER A 196 -1.44 -13.62 20.76
C SER A 196 -0.17 -13.22 19.99
N ALA A 197 -0.25 -12.17 19.17
CA ALA A 197 0.92 -11.58 18.55
C ALA A 197 1.80 -10.91 19.61
N ASP A 198 3.12 -10.98 19.43
CA ASP A 198 4.08 -10.29 20.30
C ASP A 198 4.24 -8.82 19.88
N ALA A 199 4.12 -8.55 18.57
CA ALA A 199 4.22 -7.20 18.02
C ALA A 199 3.16 -6.95 16.94
N PHE A 200 2.80 -5.66 16.77
CA PHE A 200 1.96 -5.17 15.69
C PHE A 200 2.63 -3.97 15.00
N ILE A 201 2.76 -4.07 13.69
CA ILE A 201 3.31 -3.00 12.83
C ILE A 201 2.18 -2.39 12.02
N THR A 202 2.13 -1.06 11.96
CA THR A 202 1.21 -0.32 11.09
C THR A 202 1.81 1.01 10.66
N GLY A 203 1.21 1.66 9.66
CA GLY A 203 1.63 2.98 9.17
C GLY A 203 1.14 4.12 10.06
N GLU A 204 -0.12 4.06 10.53
CA GLU A 204 -0.74 5.13 11.32
C GLU A 204 -1.50 4.59 12.52
N MET A 205 -1.51 5.40 13.58
CA MET A 205 -2.29 5.13 14.80
C MET A 205 -2.53 6.40 15.59
N HIS A 206 -3.72 6.56 16.15
CA HIS A 206 -4.08 7.71 16.97
C HIS A 206 -3.54 7.60 18.40
N TYR A 207 -3.21 8.74 19.03
CA TYR A 207 -2.61 8.84 20.36
C TYR A 207 -3.32 7.97 21.42
N HIS A 208 -4.65 8.05 21.52
CA HIS A 208 -5.40 7.32 22.54
C HIS A 208 -5.44 5.80 22.34
N GLN A 209 -5.08 5.31 21.17
CA GLN A 209 -5.06 3.87 20.87
C GLN A 209 -3.82 3.16 21.41
N TYR A 210 -2.80 3.90 21.90
CA TYR A 210 -1.62 3.30 22.53
C TYR A 210 -1.89 2.76 23.94
N PHE A 211 -2.95 3.21 24.60
CA PHE A 211 -3.25 2.83 25.99
C PHE A 211 -3.85 1.42 26.09
N GLY A 212 -3.45 0.69 27.13
CA GLY A 212 -4.00 -0.62 27.47
C GLY A 212 -3.30 -1.79 26.77
N TYR A 213 -2.24 -1.52 26.04
CA TYR A 213 -1.41 -2.54 25.37
C TYR A 213 -0.03 -2.74 26.03
N GLU A 214 0.23 -2.04 27.14
CA GLU A 214 1.48 -2.10 27.89
C GLU A 214 1.73 -3.55 28.33
N GLN A 215 2.92 -4.08 27.97
CA GLN A 215 3.31 -5.46 28.24
C GLN A 215 2.31 -6.53 27.75
N ARG A 216 1.47 -6.19 26.75
CA ARG A 216 0.55 -7.13 26.07
C ARG A 216 0.83 -7.24 24.57
N LEU A 217 1.36 -6.20 23.96
CA LEU A 217 1.69 -6.11 22.53
C LEU A 217 2.72 -5.01 22.33
N GLN A 218 3.80 -5.28 21.61
CA GLN A 218 4.70 -4.24 21.13
C GLN A 218 4.09 -3.58 19.90
N ILE A 219 3.73 -2.31 20.02
CA ILE A 219 3.25 -1.51 18.90
C ILE A 219 4.44 -0.82 18.24
N CYS A 220 4.49 -0.81 16.91
CA CYS A 220 5.49 -0.13 16.11
C CYS A 220 4.81 0.56 14.91
N VAL A 221 4.73 1.89 14.95
CA VAL A 221 4.12 2.72 13.89
C VAL A 221 5.23 3.38 13.09
N ILE A 222 5.27 3.14 11.78
CA ILE A 222 6.42 3.50 10.93
C ILE A 222 6.14 4.59 9.90
N GLY A 223 4.93 5.12 9.86
CA GLY A 223 4.47 6.08 8.86
C GLY A 223 3.72 5.42 7.72
N HIS A 224 2.67 6.08 7.25
CA HIS A 224 1.79 5.59 6.18
C HIS A 224 2.59 5.32 4.90
N TYR A 225 3.24 6.37 4.37
CA TYR A 225 4.08 6.26 3.19
C TYR A 225 5.13 5.15 3.32
N GLN A 226 5.83 5.10 4.46
CA GLN A 226 6.93 4.16 4.67
C GLN A 226 6.46 2.71 4.70
N SER A 227 5.26 2.45 5.18
CA SER A 227 4.70 1.09 5.20
C SER A 227 4.30 0.59 3.81
N GLU A 228 3.95 1.49 2.89
CA GLU A 228 3.36 1.17 1.58
C GLU A 228 4.24 1.54 0.38
N GLN A 229 5.37 2.23 0.59
CA GLN A 229 6.24 2.74 -0.48
C GLN A 229 6.69 1.68 -1.50
N PHE A 230 6.63 0.40 -1.15
CA PHE A 230 7.04 -0.71 -2.01
C PHE A 230 5.93 -1.27 -2.89
N THR A 231 4.72 -0.71 -2.84
CA THR A 231 3.57 -1.15 -3.63
C THR A 231 3.85 -1.05 -5.13
N SER A 232 4.60 -0.04 -5.56
CA SER A 232 5.02 0.11 -6.96
C SER A 232 5.86 -1.06 -7.48
N GLU A 233 6.61 -1.74 -6.60
CA GLU A 233 7.35 -2.97 -6.96
C GLU A 233 6.39 -4.10 -7.29
N ILE A 234 5.29 -4.25 -6.53
CA ILE A 234 4.26 -5.26 -6.77
C ILE A 234 3.62 -5.03 -8.14
N PHE A 235 3.23 -3.80 -8.45
CA PHE A 235 2.65 -3.45 -9.76
C PHE A 235 3.61 -3.78 -10.90
N ARG A 236 4.89 -3.41 -10.75
CA ARG A 236 5.92 -3.72 -11.75
C ARG A 236 6.04 -5.21 -11.99
N ASP A 237 6.10 -6.00 -10.94
CA ASP A 237 6.28 -7.44 -11.01
C ASP A 237 5.09 -8.11 -11.70
N ILE A 238 3.85 -7.69 -11.38
CA ILE A 238 2.63 -8.15 -12.05
C ILE A 238 2.65 -7.79 -13.53
N ILE A 239 2.90 -6.51 -13.86
CA ILE A 239 2.87 -6.04 -15.26
C ILE A 239 3.96 -6.72 -16.08
N ASN A 240 5.17 -6.84 -15.56
CA ASN A 240 6.27 -7.49 -16.25
C ASN A 240 5.98 -8.97 -16.54
N LYS A 241 5.30 -9.65 -15.62
CA LYS A 241 4.95 -11.07 -15.76
C LYS A 241 3.77 -11.29 -16.71
N GLU A 242 2.68 -10.54 -16.54
CA GLU A 242 1.41 -10.79 -17.22
C GLU A 242 1.25 -9.96 -18.52
N CYS A 243 2.04 -8.88 -18.68
CA CYS A 243 1.97 -7.95 -19.79
C CYS A 243 3.35 -7.77 -20.46
N PRO A 244 3.98 -8.85 -20.98
CA PRO A 244 5.33 -8.76 -21.53
C PRO A 244 5.40 -7.72 -22.66
N GLY A 245 6.44 -6.87 -22.59
CA GLY A 245 6.67 -5.79 -23.56
C GLY A 245 6.03 -4.44 -23.18
N VAL A 246 5.28 -4.35 -22.10
CA VAL A 246 4.86 -3.07 -21.53
C VAL A 246 6.03 -2.49 -20.73
N ARG A 247 6.44 -1.27 -21.09
CA ARG A 247 7.47 -0.53 -20.35
C ARG A 247 6.89 -0.04 -19.03
N THR A 248 7.57 -0.36 -17.93
CA THR A 248 7.20 0.07 -16.57
C THR A 248 8.30 0.95 -15.98
N GLU A 249 7.91 2.03 -15.34
CA GLU A 249 8.78 2.97 -14.63
C GLU A 249 8.24 3.15 -13.21
N ILE A 250 9.07 2.95 -12.20
CA ILE A 250 8.73 3.38 -10.84
C ILE A 250 9.00 4.88 -10.74
N ALA A 251 8.04 5.64 -10.20
CA ALA A 251 8.18 7.08 -10.04
C ALA A 251 9.40 7.43 -9.18
N GLU A 252 10.19 8.39 -9.64
CA GLU A 252 11.33 8.96 -8.92
C GLU A 252 10.87 10.08 -7.97
N THR A 253 9.74 10.70 -8.29
CA THR A 253 9.12 11.74 -7.45
C THR A 253 8.63 11.13 -6.13
N CYS A 254 9.22 11.59 -5.02
CA CYS A 254 8.73 11.24 -3.69
C CYS A 254 7.41 11.98 -3.41
N THR A 255 6.36 11.24 -3.11
CA THR A 255 5.03 11.80 -2.81
C THR A 255 4.75 11.94 -1.32
N ASN A 256 5.68 11.53 -0.44
CA ASN A 256 5.50 11.66 1.00
C ASN A 256 5.35 13.16 1.41
N PRO A 257 4.19 13.57 1.94
CA PRO A 257 3.98 14.96 2.33
C PRO A 257 4.54 15.28 3.73
N ILE A 258 5.02 14.27 4.45
CA ILE A 258 5.45 14.40 5.85
C ILE A 258 6.98 14.49 5.90
N LEU A 259 7.47 15.53 6.56
CA LEU A 259 8.88 15.71 6.87
C LEU A 259 9.13 15.35 8.34
N TYR A 260 10.15 14.56 8.59
CA TYR A 260 10.63 14.25 9.94
C TYR A 260 11.82 15.16 10.22
N ILE A 261 11.72 16.06 11.22
CA ILE A 261 12.71 17.10 11.55
C ILE A 261 13.30 16.83 12.91
#